data_133bdb23b9e15b71c9a135185865d98b
#
_entry.id   133bdb23b9e15b71c9a135185865d98b
#
_cell.length_a   1.000
_cell.length_b   1.000
_cell.length_c   1.000
_cell.angle_alpha   90.00
_cell.angle_beta   90.00
_cell.angle_gamma   90.00
#
_symmetry.space_group_name_H-M   'P 1'
#
loop_
_entity.id
_entity.type
_entity.pdbx_description
1 polymer ?
#
loop_
_entity_poly.entity_id
_entity_poly.type
_entity_poly.pdbx_seq_one_letter_code
_entity_poly.pdbx_strand_id
1 'polypeptide(L)'
;MTPGSHERPRIVLASASPSRHRLLRMVGIEPIVMVSGVDEESEEYQNLSPSELVIALAIVKAHTVAREILAGKGPDDPNLIIIGSDSTFEFEGRSLGKPGTRENAIERCNLVQGKSGVLHSGHCIINLRRDHTHSNPLSIESETSEYSDIASTRVHFAPMSESEIDSYVDSGEPLHVAGGFTLDGLSAPFIRRIEGDWSNVIGLSLPVVKAAITSFGYNWFDVATAGNLHEMGSK
;
A
#
# COMPACT_ATOMS: atom_id res chain seq x y z
N MET A 1 -9.70 -31.74 17.64
CA MET A 1 -8.52 -31.00 18.10
C MET A 1 -8.86 -29.54 17.91
N THR A 2 -9.05 -28.79 18.99
CA THR A 2 -9.21 -27.33 18.96
C THR A 2 -7.89 -26.75 18.42
N PRO A 3 -7.88 -25.88 17.39
CA PRO A 3 -6.65 -25.22 16.98
C PRO A 3 -6.14 -24.42 18.18
N GLY A 4 -4.84 -24.55 18.49
CA GLY A 4 -4.21 -23.80 19.54
C GLY A 4 -4.51 -22.31 19.36
N SER A 5 -4.68 -21.60 20.46
CA SER A 5 -4.89 -20.15 20.51
C SER A 5 -3.65 -19.43 19.97
N HIS A 6 -3.51 -19.40 18.63
CA HIS A 6 -2.56 -18.49 18.03
C HIS A 6 -3.05 -17.08 18.34
N GLU A 7 -2.27 -16.33 19.08
CA GLU A 7 -2.55 -14.90 19.27
C GLU A 7 -2.71 -14.26 17.90
N ARG A 8 -3.77 -13.46 17.78
CA ARG A 8 -4.11 -12.78 16.51
C ARG A 8 -2.95 -11.89 16.08
N PRO A 9 -2.48 -11.98 14.82
CA PRO A 9 -1.39 -11.15 14.38
C PRO A 9 -1.83 -9.69 14.27
N ARG A 10 -0.94 -8.78 14.66
CA ARG A 10 -1.14 -7.34 14.43
C ARG A 10 -0.51 -6.94 13.10
N ILE A 11 -1.18 -6.02 12.41
CA ILE A 11 -0.71 -5.50 11.12
C ILE A 11 0.21 -4.30 11.36
N VAL A 12 1.38 -4.33 10.72
CA VAL A 12 2.30 -3.19 10.60
C VAL A 12 2.30 -2.72 9.15
N LEU A 13 1.98 -1.45 8.91
CA LEU A 13 2.02 -0.84 7.59
C LEU A 13 3.36 -0.09 7.41
N ALA A 14 4.24 -0.61 6.57
CA ALA A 14 5.54 -0.02 6.25
C ALA A 14 5.39 1.10 5.20
N SER A 15 4.49 2.06 5.44
CA SER A 15 4.18 3.15 4.51
C SER A 15 3.65 4.37 5.21
N ALA A 16 4.04 5.57 4.72
CA ALA A 16 3.48 6.85 5.16
C ALA A 16 2.16 7.23 4.44
N SER A 17 1.65 6.40 3.50
CA SER A 17 0.50 6.72 2.69
C SER A 17 -0.80 6.78 3.51
N PRO A 18 -1.48 7.95 3.60
CA PRO A 18 -2.77 8.05 4.28
C PRO A 18 -3.86 7.21 3.60
N SER A 19 -3.80 7.05 2.28
CA SER A 19 -4.79 6.26 1.52
C SER A 19 -4.69 4.78 1.85
N ARG A 20 -3.49 4.21 1.95
CA ARG A 20 -3.29 2.82 2.39
C ARG A 20 -3.79 2.60 3.82
N HIS A 21 -3.50 3.54 4.71
CA HIS A 21 -3.98 3.50 6.09
C HIS A 21 -5.51 3.51 6.15
N ARG A 22 -6.17 4.48 5.46
CA ARG A 22 -7.64 4.54 5.38
C ARG A 22 -8.25 3.27 4.81
N LEU A 23 -7.64 2.71 3.75
CA LEU A 23 -8.12 1.49 3.10
C LEU A 23 -8.11 0.28 4.05
N LEU A 24 -7.05 0.09 4.83
CA LEU A 24 -6.99 -0.97 5.83
C LEU A 24 -8.05 -0.76 6.94
N ARG A 25 -8.21 0.46 7.42
CA ARG A 25 -9.24 0.79 8.42
C ARG A 25 -10.65 0.53 7.88
N MET A 26 -10.92 0.85 6.61
CA MET A 26 -12.22 0.61 5.99
C MET A 26 -12.64 -0.86 6.00
N VAL A 27 -11.68 -1.77 6.02
CA VAL A 27 -11.93 -3.22 6.12
C VAL A 27 -11.73 -3.79 7.52
N GLY A 28 -11.71 -2.94 8.55
CA GLY A 28 -11.64 -3.34 9.95
C GLY A 28 -10.24 -3.69 10.47
N ILE A 29 -9.19 -3.26 9.77
CA ILE A 29 -7.80 -3.44 10.19
C ILE A 29 -7.26 -2.09 10.67
N GLU A 30 -6.88 -2.00 11.96
CA GLU A 30 -6.16 -0.84 12.50
C GLU A 30 -4.65 -1.13 12.47
N PRO A 31 -3.89 -0.61 11.48
CA PRO A 31 -2.48 -0.93 11.37
C PRO A 31 -1.61 -0.05 12.27
N ILE A 32 -0.51 -0.61 12.76
CA ILE A 32 0.58 0.17 13.31
C ILE A 32 1.37 0.74 12.13
N VAL A 33 1.50 2.05 12.06
CA VAL A 33 2.26 2.71 10.98
C VAL A 33 3.73 2.81 11.38
N MET A 34 4.62 2.24 10.56
CA MET A 34 6.07 2.40 10.67
C MET A 34 6.64 2.77 9.30
N VAL A 35 7.10 4.01 9.16
CA VAL A 35 7.64 4.51 7.88
C VAL A 35 9.06 3.98 7.69
N SER A 36 9.31 3.33 6.56
CA SER A 36 10.62 2.70 6.27
C SER A 36 11.77 3.67 6.04
N GLY A 37 11.49 4.94 5.64
CA GLY A 37 12.53 5.92 5.31
C GLY A 37 13.41 5.55 4.11
N VAL A 38 12.97 4.63 3.25
CA VAL A 38 13.68 4.21 2.04
C VAL A 38 13.72 5.37 1.04
N ASP A 39 14.89 5.60 0.45
CA ASP A 39 15.07 6.55 -0.67
C ASP A 39 14.54 5.90 -1.96
N GLU A 40 13.33 6.30 -2.37
CA GLU A 40 12.64 5.79 -3.55
C GLU A 40 13.23 6.33 -4.86
N GLU A 41 14.06 7.40 -4.80
CA GLU A 41 14.67 8.06 -5.96
C GLU A 41 16.12 7.61 -6.21
N SER A 42 16.62 6.62 -5.47
CA SER A 42 17.97 6.07 -5.62
C SER A 42 18.25 5.60 -7.06
N GLU A 43 19.49 5.76 -7.50
CA GLU A 43 19.94 5.39 -8.86
C GLU A 43 19.66 3.92 -9.21
N GLU A 44 19.62 3.03 -8.23
CA GLU A 44 19.36 1.60 -8.42
C GLU A 44 17.97 1.30 -9.01
N TYR A 45 17.00 2.24 -8.83
CA TYR A 45 15.62 2.08 -9.31
C TYR A 45 15.34 2.73 -10.66
N GLN A 46 16.24 3.57 -11.17
CA GLN A 46 15.98 4.42 -12.35
C GLN A 46 15.77 3.66 -13.66
N ASN A 47 16.32 2.44 -13.77
CA ASN A 47 16.23 1.63 -14.99
C ASN A 47 15.20 0.51 -14.90
N LEU A 48 14.44 0.42 -13.82
CA LEU A 48 13.41 -0.59 -13.64
C LEU A 48 12.15 -0.24 -14.43
N SER A 49 11.51 -1.24 -15.01
CA SER A 49 10.14 -1.09 -15.54
C SER A 49 9.17 -0.72 -14.40
N PRO A 50 8.00 -0.12 -14.70
CA PRO A 50 7.03 0.26 -13.66
C PRO A 50 6.67 -0.88 -12.71
N SER A 51 6.50 -2.09 -13.21
CA SER A 51 6.20 -3.27 -12.39
C SER A 51 7.39 -3.74 -11.54
N GLU A 52 8.61 -3.72 -12.10
CA GLU A 52 9.83 -4.05 -11.35
C GLU A 52 10.12 -3.04 -10.24
N LEU A 53 9.88 -1.76 -10.52
CA LEU A 53 10.05 -0.68 -9.55
C LEU A 53 9.18 -0.88 -8.30
N VAL A 54 7.88 -1.09 -8.49
CA VAL A 54 6.96 -1.16 -7.34
C VAL A 54 7.21 -2.39 -6.47
N ILE A 55 7.59 -3.53 -7.07
CA ILE A 55 7.89 -4.72 -6.27
C ILE A 55 9.23 -4.59 -5.53
N ALA A 56 10.26 -4.02 -6.17
CA ALA A 56 11.55 -3.77 -5.53
C ALA A 56 11.39 -2.85 -4.31
N LEU A 57 10.68 -1.72 -4.47
CA LEU A 57 10.42 -0.78 -3.39
C LEU A 57 9.55 -1.40 -2.28
N ALA A 58 8.54 -2.21 -2.61
CA ALA A 58 7.72 -2.89 -1.63
C ALA A 58 8.55 -3.84 -0.75
N ILE A 59 9.45 -4.63 -1.38
CA ILE A 59 10.36 -5.55 -0.69
C ILE A 59 11.28 -4.77 0.26
N VAL A 60 11.97 -3.75 -0.23
CA VAL A 60 12.92 -2.99 0.60
C VAL A 60 12.21 -2.31 1.77
N LYS A 61 11.00 -1.76 1.58
CA LYS A 61 10.20 -1.15 2.64
C LYS A 61 9.81 -2.16 3.73
N ALA A 62 9.29 -3.34 3.34
CA ALA A 62 8.90 -4.38 4.28
C ALA A 62 10.10 -4.89 5.09
N HIS A 63 11.21 -5.21 4.42
CA HIS A 63 12.43 -5.70 5.06
C HIS A 63 13.09 -4.66 5.98
N THR A 64 13.04 -3.38 5.62
CA THR A 64 13.58 -2.31 6.47
C THR A 64 12.82 -2.24 7.78
N VAL A 65 11.50 -2.22 7.72
CA VAL A 65 10.66 -2.21 8.92
C VAL A 65 10.82 -3.51 9.74
N ALA A 66 10.89 -4.67 9.08
CA ALA A 66 11.14 -5.94 9.78
C ALA A 66 12.46 -5.92 10.56
N ARG A 67 13.54 -5.40 9.95
CA ARG A 67 14.84 -5.25 10.64
C ARG A 67 14.79 -4.29 11.83
N GLU A 68 14.07 -3.18 11.70
CA GLU A 68 13.90 -2.23 12.80
C GLU A 68 13.14 -2.86 13.97
N ILE A 69 12.09 -3.61 13.70
CA ILE A 69 11.32 -4.34 14.71
C ILE A 69 12.19 -5.37 15.40
N LEU A 70 12.98 -6.16 14.68
CA LEU A 70 13.91 -7.13 15.23
C LEU A 70 15.03 -6.46 16.06
N ALA A 71 15.40 -5.24 15.72
CA ALA A 71 16.36 -4.42 16.49
C ALA A 71 15.72 -3.74 17.74
N GLY A 72 14.46 -4.05 18.07
CA GLY A 72 13.76 -3.50 19.23
C GLY A 72 13.22 -2.07 19.03
N LYS A 73 13.11 -1.60 17.79
CA LYS A 73 12.61 -0.25 17.47
C LYS A 73 11.14 -0.24 17.04
N GLY A 74 10.34 -1.21 17.45
CA GLY A 74 8.95 -1.35 17.02
C GLY A 74 8.08 -2.01 18.05
N PRO A 75 6.88 -2.45 17.68
CA PRO A 75 5.97 -3.15 18.57
C PRO A 75 6.59 -4.46 19.06
N ASP A 76 6.38 -4.75 20.34
CA ASP A 76 6.86 -5.96 21.00
C ASP A 76 5.76 -7.04 21.04
N ASP A 77 5.19 -7.31 19.88
CA ASP A 77 4.15 -8.34 19.71
C ASP A 77 4.79 -9.63 19.18
N PRO A 78 4.33 -10.81 19.63
CA PRO A 78 4.89 -12.10 19.20
C PRO A 78 4.55 -12.44 17.75
N ASN A 79 3.42 -11.93 17.24
CA ASN A 79 2.93 -12.20 15.90
C ASN A 79 2.63 -10.89 15.17
N LEU A 80 3.42 -10.57 14.14
CA LEU A 80 3.26 -9.37 13.33
C LEU A 80 3.17 -9.76 11.85
N ILE A 81 2.29 -9.08 11.13
CA ILE A 81 2.27 -9.11 9.66
C ILE A 81 2.65 -7.72 9.17
N ILE A 82 3.80 -7.61 8.52
CA ILE A 82 4.35 -6.35 8.01
C ILE A 82 3.98 -6.23 6.55
N ILE A 83 3.34 -5.13 6.16
CA ILE A 83 2.92 -4.85 4.78
C ILE A 83 3.79 -3.72 4.23
N GLY A 84 4.69 -4.06 3.31
CA GLY A 84 5.36 -3.12 2.42
C GLY A 84 4.60 -3.01 1.10
N SER A 85 4.42 -1.80 0.61
CA SER A 85 3.79 -1.56 -0.69
C SER A 85 4.32 -0.28 -1.32
N ASP A 86 4.43 -0.31 -2.64
CA ASP A 86 4.69 0.86 -3.48
C ASP A 86 3.78 0.87 -4.69
N SER A 87 3.52 2.07 -5.25
CA SER A 87 2.60 2.22 -6.37
C SER A 87 3.12 3.25 -7.37
N THR A 88 2.97 2.92 -8.68
CA THR A 88 3.22 3.84 -9.76
C THR A 88 2.14 3.73 -10.83
N PHE A 89 1.89 4.82 -11.55
CA PHE A 89 0.98 4.82 -12.68
C PHE A 89 1.76 4.75 -13.99
N GLU A 90 1.56 3.70 -14.77
CA GLU A 90 2.14 3.54 -16.10
C GLU A 90 1.25 4.16 -17.16
N PHE A 91 1.82 5.06 -17.95
CA PHE A 91 1.16 5.65 -19.10
C PHE A 91 2.12 5.65 -20.31
N GLU A 92 1.71 5.04 -21.41
CA GLU A 92 2.52 4.92 -22.64
C GLU A 92 3.94 4.37 -22.37
N GLY A 93 4.04 3.36 -21.47
CA GLY A 93 5.31 2.69 -21.12
C GLY A 93 6.19 3.49 -20.16
N ARG A 94 5.72 4.59 -19.57
CA ARG A 94 6.46 5.42 -18.64
C ARG A 94 5.82 5.40 -17.26
N SER A 95 6.65 5.32 -16.23
CA SER A 95 6.23 5.48 -14.85
C SER A 95 5.92 6.96 -14.57
N LEU A 96 4.71 7.23 -14.10
CA LEU A 96 4.27 8.55 -13.71
C LEU A 96 4.06 8.57 -12.17
N GLY A 97 5.09 8.99 -11.45
CA GLY A 97 5.05 9.19 -10.00
C GLY A 97 4.15 10.34 -9.55
N LYS A 98 4.42 10.90 -8.39
CA LYS A 98 3.72 12.07 -7.84
C LYS A 98 4.08 13.31 -8.68
N PRO A 99 3.12 14.16 -9.08
CA PRO A 99 3.42 15.38 -9.83
C PRO A 99 4.31 16.37 -9.06
N GLY A 100 4.08 16.52 -7.76
CA GLY A 100 4.85 17.39 -6.88
C GLY A 100 4.60 18.88 -7.04
N THR A 101 4.36 19.37 -8.27
CA THR A 101 4.07 20.78 -8.57
C THR A 101 2.73 20.94 -9.29
N ARG A 102 2.19 22.18 -9.25
CA ARG A 102 0.95 22.56 -9.95
C ARG A 102 1.07 22.35 -11.47
N GLU A 103 2.17 22.78 -12.04
CA GLU A 103 2.44 22.70 -13.49
C GLU A 103 2.46 21.24 -13.97
N ASN A 104 3.18 20.38 -13.24
CA ASN A 104 3.25 18.95 -13.54
C ASN A 104 1.87 18.27 -13.40
N ALA A 105 1.06 18.70 -12.41
CA ALA A 105 -0.29 18.16 -12.20
C ALA A 105 -1.23 18.54 -13.36
N ILE A 106 -1.19 19.78 -13.84
CA ILE A 106 -1.96 20.23 -15.01
C ILE A 106 -1.53 19.43 -16.26
N GLU A 107 -0.22 19.32 -16.50
CA GLU A 107 0.31 18.54 -17.62
C GLU A 107 -0.17 17.09 -17.55
N ARG A 108 -0.16 16.51 -16.34
CA ARG A 108 -0.61 15.13 -16.10
C ARG A 108 -2.09 14.95 -16.43
N CYS A 109 -2.96 15.84 -15.93
CA CYS A 109 -4.39 15.79 -16.24
C CYS A 109 -4.63 15.88 -17.74
N ASN A 110 -3.97 16.81 -18.45
CA ASN A 110 -4.07 16.95 -19.89
C ASN A 110 -3.55 15.73 -20.66
N LEU A 111 -2.52 15.08 -20.17
CA LEU A 111 -1.92 13.89 -20.78
C LEU A 111 -2.86 12.69 -20.75
N VAL A 112 -3.54 12.43 -19.60
CA VAL A 112 -4.30 11.21 -19.36
C VAL A 112 -5.79 11.32 -19.63
N GLN A 113 -6.38 12.53 -19.65
CA GLN A 113 -7.81 12.72 -19.89
C GLN A 113 -8.28 12.04 -21.18
N GLY A 114 -9.44 11.37 -21.12
CA GLY A 114 -10.01 10.62 -22.25
C GLY A 114 -9.26 9.36 -22.66
N LYS A 115 -8.15 9.04 -22.00
CA LYS A 115 -7.30 7.87 -22.28
C LYS A 115 -7.32 6.86 -21.12
N SER A 116 -6.44 5.87 -21.17
CA SER A 116 -6.25 4.89 -20.09
C SER A 116 -4.78 4.62 -19.83
N GLY A 117 -4.46 4.29 -18.57
CA GLY A 117 -3.16 3.80 -18.16
C GLY A 117 -3.31 2.67 -17.14
N VAL A 118 -2.22 2.18 -16.59
CA VAL A 118 -2.21 1.07 -15.64
C VAL A 118 -1.58 1.51 -14.33
N LEU A 119 -2.30 1.35 -13.23
CA LEU A 119 -1.71 1.49 -11.90
C LEU A 119 -1.16 0.14 -11.47
N HIS A 120 0.13 0.11 -11.17
CA HIS A 120 0.82 -1.02 -10.56
C HIS A 120 1.05 -0.75 -9.09
N SER A 121 0.78 -1.73 -8.24
CA SER A 121 1.25 -1.73 -6.86
C SER A 121 1.96 -3.03 -6.57
N GLY A 122 3.20 -2.90 -6.09
CA GLY A 122 3.97 -4.01 -5.52
C GLY A 122 3.60 -4.20 -4.06
N HIS A 123 3.63 -5.44 -3.64
CA HIS A 123 3.36 -5.85 -2.26
C HIS A 123 4.44 -6.82 -1.81
N CYS A 124 4.98 -6.58 -0.62
CA CYS A 124 5.79 -7.54 0.11
C CYS A 124 5.22 -7.63 1.52
N ILE A 125 4.77 -8.81 1.89
CA ILE A 125 4.08 -9.05 3.15
C ILE A 125 4.88 -10.10 3.92
N ILE A 126 5.37 -9.72 5.10
CA ILE A 126 6.22 -10.56 5.95
C ILE A 126 5.42 -10.95 7.19
N ASN A 127 5.29 -12.26 7.42
CA ASN A 127 4.81 -12.80 8.66
C ASN A 127 6.00 -12.98 9.60
N LEU A 128 6.07 -12.19 10.65
CA LEU A 128 7.14 -12.22 11.63
C LEU A 128 6.60 -12.85 12.93
N ARG A 129 7.08 -14.03 13.28
CA ARG A 129 6.79 -14.70 14.54
C ARG A 129 8.02 -14.67 15.42
N ARG A 130 7.86 -14.24 16.68
CA ARG A 130 8.91 -14.23 17.68
C ARG A 130 8.60 -15.28 18.75
N ASP A 131 9.54 -16.12 19.03
CA ASP A 131 9.42 -17.03 20.19
C ASP A 131 9.97 -16.34 21.43
N HIS A 132 9.07 -15.94 22.32
CA HIS A 132 9.41 -15.35 23.61
C HIS A 132 9.62 -16.42 24.71
N THR A 133 9.54 -17.71 24.40
CA THR A 133 9.58 -18.79 25.40
C THR A 133 11.00 -19.16 25.85
N HIS A 134 12.04 -18.71 25.12
CA HIS A 134 13.42 -19.01 25.48
C HIS A 134 14.01 -17.92 26.38
N SER A 135 14.45 -18.33 27.59
CA SER A 135 15.00 -17.47 28.64
C SER A 135 16.35 -16.81 28.31
N ASN A 136 16.82 -16.89 27.08
CA ASN A 136 18.06 -16.26 26.62
C ASN A 136 17.76 -15.03 25.75
N PRO A 137 17.99 -13.80 26.24
CA PRO A 137 17.73 -12.58 25.48
C PRO A 137 18.61 -12.42 24.24
N LEU A 138 19.58 -13.30 24.00
CA LEU A 138 20.47 -13.30 22.84
C LEU A 138 20.08 -14.29 21.73
N SER A 139 19.02 -15.09 21.92
CA SER A 139 18.51 -16.06 20.94
C SER A 139 17.02 -15.83 20.68
N ILE A 140 16.66 -14.72 20.04
CA ILE A 140 15.33 -14.55 19.46
C ILE A 140 15.34 -15.39 18.16
N GLU A 141 14.86 -16.63 18.24
CA GLU A 141 14.53 -17.38 17.03
C GLU A 141 13.28 -16.75 16.44
N SER A 142 13.44 -16.00 15.37
CA SER A 142 12.33 -15.46 14.59
C SER A 142 12.09 -16.33 13.38
N GLU A 143 10.90 -16.88 13.25
CA GLU A 143 10.43 -17.52 12.03
C GLU A 143 9.80 -16.45 11.14
N THR A 144 10.32 -16.29 9.92
CA THR A 144 9.77 -15.38 8.93
C THR A 144 9.31 -16.15 7.71
N SER A 145 8.11 -15.82 7.25
CA SER A 145 7.64 -16.21 5.92
C SER A 145 7.22 -14.97 5.14
N GLU A 146 7.42 -14.99 3.84
CA GLU A 146 7.20 -13.85 2.96
C GLU A 146 6.26 -14.22 1.81
N TYR A 147 5.43 -13.27 1.43
CA TYR A 147 4.59 -13.30 0.25
C TYR A 147 4.76 -12.00 -0.52
N SER A 148 5.14 -12.09 -1.79
CA SER A 148 5.31 -10.92 -2.66
C SER A 148 4.51 -11.10 -3.94
N ASP A 149 3.81 -10.03 -4.37
CA ASP A 149 3.00 -10.04 -5.59
C ASP A 149 2.80 -8.62 -6.13
N ILE A 150 2.38 -8.51 -7.40
CA ILE A 150 2.08 -7.26 -8.07
C ILE A 150 0.61 -7.24 -8.50
N ALA A 151 -0.12 -6.22 -8.07
CA ALA A 151 -1.44 -5.94 -8.60
C ALA A 151 -1.35 -4.87 -9.71
N SER A 152 -2.04 -5.12 -10.82
CA SER A 152 -2.11 -4.17 -11.95
C SER A 152 -3.56 -3.91 -12.31
N THR A 153 -3.95 -2.64 -12.38
CA THR A 153 -5.34 -2.22 -12.65
C THR A 153 -5.35 -1.15 -13.71
N ARG A 154 -6.09 -1.36 -14.79
CA ARG A 154 -6.29 -0.37 -15.84
C ARG A 154 -7.34 0.64 -15.42
N VAL A 155 -7.00 1.91 -15.54
CA VAL A 155 -7.85 3.06 -15.21
C VAL A 155 -8.17 3.82 -16.50
N HIS A 156 -9.45 4.08 -16.75
CA HIS A 156 -9.95 4.84 -17.91
C HIS A 156 -10.48 6.19 -17.45
N PHE A 157 -9.94 7.26 -18.01
CA PHE A 157 -10.30 8.62 -17.63
C PHE A 157 -11.38 9.21 -18.53
N ALA A 158 -12.25 10.04 -17.96
CA ALA A 158 -13.12 10.93 -18.69
C ALA A 158 -12.35 12.17 -19.16
N PRO A 159 -12.85 12.92 -20.17
CA PRO A 159 -12.38 14.25 -20.44
C PRO A 159 -12.64 15.19 -19.26
N MET A 160 -11.78 16.19 -19.10
CA MET A 160 -11.93 17.30 -18.15
C MET A 160 -11.84 18.63 -18.91
N SER A 161 -12.65 19.63 -18.56
CA SER A 161 -12.48 20.98 -19.02
C SER A 161 -11.27 21.65 -18.34
N GLU A 162 -10.75 22.72 -18.93
CA GLU A 162 -9.64 23.48 -18.34
C GLU A 162 -9.97 23.96 -16.92
N SER A 163 -11.21 24.45 -16.71
CA SER A 163 -11.65 24.91 -15.39
C SER A 163 -11.78 23.79 -14.35
N GLU A 164 -12.12 22.56 -14.77
CA GLU A 164 -12.13 21.39 -13.87
C GLU A 164 -10.71 20.98 -13.50
N ILE A 165 -9.78 20.99 -14.46
CA ILE A 165 -8.36 20.71 -14.23
C ILE A 165 -7.78 21.73 -13.25
N ASP A 166 -7.98 23.02 -13.48
CA ASP A 166 -7.51 24.08 -12.59
C ASP A 166 -8.05 23.92 -11.17
N SER A 167 -9.36 23.71 -11.04
CA SER A 167 -10.02 23.53 -9.74
C SER A 167 -9.52 22.28 -9.01
N TYR A 168 -9.30 21.18 -9.73
CA TYR A 168 -8.77 19.94 -9.15
C TYR A 168 -7.33 20.14 -8.68
N VAL A 169 -6.50 20.76 -9.49
CA VAL A 169 -5.08 21.00 -9.13
C VAL A 169 -4.96 22.00 -7.99
N ASP A 170 -5.79 23.05 -7.95
CA ASP A 170 -5.84 24.03 -6.86
C ASP A 170 -6.27 23.44 -5.52
N SER A 171 -6.96 22.29 -5.51
CA SER A 171 -7.24 21.53 -4.30
C SER A 171 -5.99 20.96 -3.61
N GLY A 172 -4.88 20.83 -4.35
CA GLY A 172 -3.65 20.18 -3.90
C GLY A 172 -3.68 18.64 -3.90
N GLU A 173 -4.85 18.02 -4.09
CA GLU A 173 -4.99 16.56 -4.03
C GLU A 173 -4.07 15.80 -5.01
N PRO A 174 -3.94 16.18 -6.31
CA PRO A 174 -3.11 15.45 -7.25
C PRO A 174 -1.62 15.47 -6.93
N LEU A 175 -1.14 16.46 -6.19
CA LEU A 175 0.30 16.73 -6.04
C LEU A 175 1.08 15.58 -5.37
N HIS A 176 0.41 14.84 -4.49
CA HIS A 176 1.03 13.88 -3.58
C HIS A 176 0.66 12.42 -3.83
N VAL A 177 0.00 12.13 -4.96
CA VAL A 177 -0.45 10.78 -5.32
C VAL A 177 0.13 10.33 -6.66
N ALA A 178 0.44 9.02 -6.78
CA ALA A 178 0.93 8.45 -8.02
C ALA A 178 -0.06 8.66 -9.16
N GLY A 179 0.43 9.07 -10.33
CA GLY A 179 -0.41 9.39 -11.48
C GLY A 179 -1.18 10.72 -11.39
N GLY A 180 -1.22 11.37 -10.22
CA GLY A 180 -1.94 12.64 -10.01
C GLY A 180 -3.46 12.49 -9.97
N PHE A 181 -3.99 11.35 -9.56
CA PHE A 181 -5.44 11.11 -9.43
C PHE A 181 -5.75 10.22 -8.22
N THR A 182 -7.00 10.25 -7.78
CA THR A 182 -7.50 9.41 -6.68
C THR A 182 -8.84 8.78 -7.06
N LEU A 183 -9.07 7.53 -6.67
CA LEU A 183 -10.36 6.86 -6.83
C LEU A 183 -11.31 7.19 -5.65
N ASP A 184 -10.74 7.54 -4.51
CA ASP A 184 -11.43 7.81 -3.25
C ASP A 184 -11.45 9.30 -2.88
N GLY A 185 -11.24 10.19 -3.88
CA GLY A 185 -11.19 11.64 -3.70
C GLY A 185 -11.87 12.44 -4.81
N LEU A 186 -11.40 13.67 -5.02
CA LEU A 186 -12.05 14.66 -5.90
C LEU A 186 -12.02 14.26 -7.39
N SER A 187 -11.02 13.48 -7.82
CA SER A 187 -10.96 13.02 -9.22
C SER A 187 -11.80 11.77 -9.51
N ALA A 188 -12.43 11.17 -8.51
CA ALA A 188 -13.28 9.98 -8.71
C ALA A 188 -14.34 10.13 -9.83
N PRO A 189 -15.05 11.28 -9.97
CA PRO A 189 -16.02 11.49 -11.05
C PRO A 189 -15.42 11.44 -12.46
N PHE A 190 -14.12 11.64 -12.60
CA PHE A 190 -13.40 11.61 -13.87
C PHE A 190 -12.77 10.24 -14.18
N ILE A 191 -13.04 9.22 -13.35
CA ILE A 191 -12.68 7.83 -13.63
C ILE A 191 -13.91 7.13 -14.19
N ARG A 192 -13.93 6.86 -15.51
CA ARG A 192 -15.09 6.25 -16.19
C ARG A 192 -15.24 4.76 -15.93
N ARG A 193 -14.10 4.08 -15.80
CA ARG A 193 -14.03 2.62 -15.68
C ARG A 193 -12.69 2.19 -15.11
N ILE A 194 -12.70 1.12 -14.36
CA ILE A 194 -11.52 0.38 -13.95
C ILE A 194 -11.64 -1.07 -14.41
N GLU A 195 -10.53 -1.69 -14.78
CA GLU A 195 -10.43 -3.11 -15.11
C GLU A 195 -9.37 -3.74 -14.19
N GLY A 196 -9.81 -4.53 -13.25
CA GLY A 196 -8.98 -5.13 -12.21
C GLY A 196 -9.45 -4.78 -10.80
N ASP A 197 -8.50 -4.71 -9.88
CA ASP A 197 -8.76 -4.48 -8.46
C ASP A 197 -8.89 -2.97 -8.14
N TRP A 198 -10.07 -2.55 -7.66
CA TRP A 198 -10.33 -1.17 -7.26
C TRP A 198 -9.47 -0.72 -6.08
N SER A 199 -9.19 -1.62 -5.12
CA SER A 199 -8.40 -1.30 -3.95
C SER A 199 -6.93 -1.02 -4.31
N ASN A 200 -6.42 -1.70 -5.35
CA ASN A 200 -5.12 -1.42 -5.93
C ASN A 200 -5.01 0.04 -6.42
N VAL A 201 -6.08 0.61 -7.00
CA VAL A 201 -6.07 2.01 -7.48
C VAL A 201 -5.90 3.00 -6.32
N ILE A 202 -6.33 2.65 -5.12
CA ILE A 202 -6.11 3.44 -3.89
C ILE A 202 -4.67 3.27 -3.35
N GLY A 203 -3.95 2.23 -3.82
CA GLY A 203 -2.54 2.01 -3.54
C GLY A 203 -2.20 0.76 -2.73
N LEU A 204 -3.17 -0.14 -2.47
CA LEU A 204 -2.95 -1.42 -1.80
C LEU A 204 -4.01 -2.43 -2.27
N SER A 205 -3.58 -3.55 -2.84
CA SER A 205 -4.49 -4.63 -3.22
C SER A 205 -4.94 -5.43 -2.00
N LEU A 206 -6.21 -5.27 -1.61
CA LEU A 206 -6.81 -6.10 -0.54
C LEU A 206 -6.86 -7.59 -0.91
N PRO A 207 -7.13 -8.00 -2.17
CA PRO A 207 -6.99 -9.38 -2.60
C PRO A 207 -5.60 -9.97 -2.38
N VAL A 208 -4.53 -9.22 -2.69
CA VAL A 208 -3.14 -9.66 -2.46
C VAL A 208 -2.85 -9.79 -0.97
N VAL A 209 -3.25 -8.80 -0.16
CA VAL A 209 -3.11 -8.86 1.30
C VAL A 209 -3.85 -10.08 1.88
N LYS A 210 -5.07 -10.33 1.41
CA LYS A 210 -5.86 -11.50 1.84
C LYS A 210 -5.18 -12.82 1.44
N ALA A 211 -4.61 -12.90 0.25
CA ALA A 211 -3.89 -14.09 -0.22
C ALA A 211 -2.65 -14.38 0.66
N ALA A 212 -1.88 -13.33 0.99
CA ALA A 212 -0.73 -13.43 1.90
C ALA A 212 -1.14 -13.93 3.29
N ILE A 213 -2.16 -13.31 3.92
CA ILE A 213 -2.69 -13.70 5.22
C ILE A 213 -3.09 -15.18 5.22
N THR A 214 -3.75 -15.63 4.13
CA THR A 214 -4.17 -17.04 3.98
C THR A 214 -2.96 -17.97 3.82
N SER A 215 -1.93 -17.58 3.07
CA SER A 215 -0.71 -18.38 2.87
C SER A 215 0.07 -18.57 4.18
N PHE A 216 -0.04 -17.63 5.12
CA PHE A 216 0.55 -17.72 6.45
C PHE A 216 -0.28 -18.54 7.44
N GLY A 217 -1.42 -19.10 6.99
CA GLY A 217 -2.28 -19.96 7.81
C GLY A 217 -3.31 -19.21 8.67
N TYR A 218 -3.49 -17.90 8.45
CA TYR A 218 -4.52 -17.13 9.14
C TYR A 218 -5.80 -16.99 8.30
N ASN A 219 -6.92 -16.81 8.97
CA ASN A 219 -8.16 -16.37 8.34
C ASN A 219 -8.18 -14.82 8.26
N TRP A 220 -8.83 -14.25 7.26
CA TRP A 220 -8.97 -12.80 7.15
C TRP A 220 -9.52 -12.14 8.42
N PHE A 221 -10.52 -12.77 9.05
CA PHE A 221 -11.16 -12.26 10.27
C PHE A 221 -10.34 -12.49 11.55
N ASP A 222 -9.16 -13.09 11.46
CA ASP A 222 -8.19 -13.08 12.55
C ASP A 222 -7.49 -11.72 12.67
N VAL A 223 -7.42 -10.95 11.57
CA VAL A 223 -6.79 -9.62 11.51
C VAL A 223 -7.80 -8.49 11.35
N ALA A 224 -8.90 -8.72 10.62
CA ALA A 224 -9.97 -7.75 10.41
C ALA A 224 -11.08 -7.94 11.47
N THR A 225 -11.41 -6.89 12.23
CA THR A 225 -12.42 -6.96 13.29
C THR A 225 -13.58 -6.00 13.05
N ALA A 226 -14.81 -6.47 13.21
CA ALA A 226 -16.00 -5.64 13.07
C ALA A 226 -16.06 -4.52 14.14
N GLY A 227 -15.41 -4.69 15.29
CA GLY A 227 -15.35 -3.69 16.36
C GLY A 227 -14.69 -2.38 15.91
N ASN A 228 -13.68 -2.47 15.05
CA ASN A 228 -12.97 -1.28 14.52
C ASN A 228 -13.83 -0.46 13.55
N LEU A 229 -14.90 -1.04 12.99
CA LEU A 229 -15.80 -0.33 12.06
C LEU A 229 -16.80 0.59 12.78
N HIS A 230 -17.18 0.28 14.01
CA HIS A 230 -18.16 1.07 14.77
C HIS A 230 -17.60 2.41 15.27
N GLU A 231 -16.30 2.53 15.50
CA GLU A 231 -15.67 3.79 15.92
C GLU A 231 -15.56 4.82 14.78
N MET A 232 -15.66 4.39 13.52
CA MET A 232 -15.56 5.27 12.33
C MET A 232 -16.86 6.02 12.01
N GLY A 233 -18.01 5.56 12.50
CA GLY A 233 -19.32 6.16 12.24
C GLY A 233 -19.74 7.26 13.23
N SER A 234 -18.91 7.61 14.21
CA SER A 234 -19.27 8.50 15.33
C SER A 234 -18.54 9.85 15.34
N LYS A 235 -17.98 10.29 14.20
CA LYS A 235 -17.35 11.62 14.10
C LYS A 235 -17.82 12.38 12.88
#